data_454dcb3aa13769484f6214c7fc0808f3
#
_entry.id   454dcb3aa13769484f6214c7fc0808f3
#
_cell.length_a   1.000
_cell.length_b   1.000
_cell.length_c   1.000
_cell.angle_alpha   90.00
_cell.angle_beta   90.00
_cell.angle_gamma   90.00
#
_symmetry.space_group_name_H-M   'P 1'
#
loop_
_entity.id
_entity.type
_entity.pdbx_description
1 polymer ?
#
loop_
_entity_poly.entity_id
_entity_poly.type
_entity_poly.pdbx_seq_one_letter_code
_entity_poly.pdbx_strand_id
1 'polypeptide(L)'
;MDWNVYLSGEIHTDWREQIKEGTKKLGLPIIYTSAVTDHESSDAAGDHLGVEENNFWRDHKSSKINSIRTKTLIEKCDIAIVRFGDKFKQWNAAFDAGCCAAFGKPYITLHDEEIIHPLKEAVSYTHLTLPTILLV
;
A
#
# COMPACT_ATOMS: atom_id res chain seq x y z
N MET A 1 -2.42 16.30 17.27
CA MET A 1 -3.15 15.81 16.06
C MET A 1 -2.27 14.73 15.45
N ASP A 2 -2.80 13.53 15.26
CA ASP A 2 -2.03 12.41 14.71
C ASP A 2 -2.28 12.33 13.19
N TRP A 3 -1.21 12.09 12.43
CA TRP A 3 -1.29 11.88 11.00
C TRP A 3 -1.68 10.43 10.70
N ASN A 4 -2.68 10.22 9.85
CA ASN A 4 -3.06 8.89 9.40
C ASN A 4 -2.32 8.57 8.10
N VAL A 5 -1.36 7.64 8.16
CA VAL A 5 -0.51 7.23 7.03
C VAL A 5 -0.88 5.83 6.56
N TYR A 6 -1.25 5.70 5.28
CA TYR A 6 -1.55 4.41 4.66
C TYR A 6 -0.31 3.83 4.00
N LEU A 7 0.04 2.58 4.36
CA LEU A 7 1.18 1.86 3.81
C LEU A 7 0.72 0.81 2.79
N SER A 8 1.01 1.05 1.52
CA SER A 8 0.67 0.16 0.40
C SER A 8 1.89 -0.43 -0.27
N GLY A 9 1.71 -1.52 -0.96
CA GLY A 9 2.69 -2.10 -1.87
C GLY A 9 3.32 -3.38 -1.37
N GLU A 10 4.56 -3.60 -1.72
CA GLU A 10 5.34 -4.81 -1.50
C GLU A 10 5.20 -5.37 -0.06
N ILE A 11 5.05 -6.70 0.07
CA ILE A 11 4.75 -7.36 1.36
C ILE A 11 5.84 -8.36 1.81
N HIS A 12 6.94 -8.45 1.07
CA HIS A 12 7.96 -9.48 1.29
C HIS A 12 9.15 -9.02 2.12
N THR A 13 9.28 -7.70 2.37
CA THR A 13 10.34 -7.12 3.18
C THR A 13 9.79 -6.39 4.40
N ASP A 14 10.66 -5.98 5.30
CA ASP A 14 10.32 -5.30 6.57
C ASP A 14 10.22 -3.76 6.46
N TRP A 15 10.12 -3.22 5.25
CA TRP A 15 10.11 -1.77 5.01
C TRP A 15 9.05 -1.02 5.82
N ARG A 16 7.89 -1.66 6.08
CA ARG A 16 6.83 -1.06 6.91
C ARG A 16 7.28 -0.87 8.35
N GLU A 17 7.94 -1.88 8.89
CA GLU A 17 8.48 -1.86 10.24
C GLU A 17 9.61 -0.83 10.36
N GLN A 18 10.48 -0.75 9.36
CA GLN A 18 11.54 0.27 9.32
C GLN A 18 10.97 1.69 9.35
N ILE A 19 9.92 1.98 8.59
CA ILE A 19 9.24 3.28 8.61
C ILE A 19 8.63 3.55 9.98
N LYS A 20 7.91 2.59 10.56
CA LYS A 20 7.28 2.74 11.88
C LYS A 20 8.32 2.98 12.98
N GLU A 21 9.41 2.25 12.97
CA GLU A 21 10.50 2.43 13.94
C GLU A 21 11.21 3.77 13.75
N GLY A 22 11.51 4.14 12.51
CA GLY A 22 12.17 5.41 12.21
C GLY A 22 11.35 6.62 12.66
N THR A 23 10.07 6.64 12.36
CA THR A 23 9.17 7.72 12.77
C THR A 23 8.92 7.75 14.28
N LYS A 24 8.87 6.58 14.92
CA LYS A 24 8.78 6.47 16.38
C LYS A 24 10.03 7.06 17.07
N LYS A 25 11.23 6.76 16.54
CA LYS A 25 12.49 7.35 17.05
C LYS A 25 12.51 8.88 16.93
N LEU A 26 11.86 9.41 15.90
CA LEU A 26 11.73 10.85 15.68
C LEU A 26 10.58 11.49 16.50
N GLY A 27 9.81 10.71 17.22
CA GLY A 27 8.68 11.19 18.02
C GLY A 27 7.53 11.76 17.17
N LEU A 28 7.37 11.30 15.92
CA LEU A 28 6.31 11.79 15.05
C LEU A 28 4.95 11.20 15.44
N PRO A 29 3.88 12.01 15.53
CA PRO A 29 2.55 11.56 15.89
C PRO A 29 1.86 10.93 14.68
N ILE A 30 2.13 9.66 14.40
CA ILE A 30 1.62 8.95 13.22
C ILE A 30 0.84 7.70 13.64
N ILE A 31 -0.35 7.55 13.06
CA ILE A 31 -1.13 6.32 13.07
C ILE A 31 -0.98 5.65 11.70
N TYR A 32 -0.59 4.39 11.69
CA TYR A 32 -0.41 3.63 10.47
C TYR A 32 -1.58 2.72 10.18
N THR A 33 -2.02 2.72 8.92
CA THR A 33 -2.95 1.75 8.36
C THR A 33 -2.30 1.06 7.16
N SER A 34 -2.73 -0.14 6.83
CA SER A 34 -2.15 -0.93 5.73
C SER A 34 -3.18 -1.85 5.11
N ALA A 35 -2.95 -2.27 3.87
CA ALA A 35 -3.59 -3.44 3.31
C ALA A 35 -3.23 -4.69 4.15
N VAL A 36 -3.98 -5.77 3.95
CA VAL A 36 -3.62 -7.08 4.51
C VAL A 36 -2.33 -7.55 3.85
N THR A 37 -1.32 -7.82 4.67
CA THR A 37 0.01 -8.23 4.19
C THR A 37 0.24 -9.73 4.22
N ASP A 38 -0.67 -10.48 4.85
CA ASP A 38 -0.68 -11.94 4.86
C ASP A 38 -1.57 -12.48 3.73
N HIS A 39 -0.99 -13.29 2.84
CA HIS A 39 -1.69 -13.83 1.68
C HIS A 39 -2.89 -14.68 2.09
N GLU A 40 -2.72 -15.58 3.06
CA GLU A 40 -3.77 -16.49 3.49
C GLU A 40 -4.97 -15.72 4.06
N SER A 41 -4.71 -14.75 4.92
CA SER A 41 -5.76 -13.87 5.47
C SER A 41 -6.44 -13.01 4.40
N SER A 42 -5.69 -12.58 3.38
CA SER A 42 -6.24 -11.83 2.25
C SER A 42 -7.17 -12.70 1.39
N ASP A 43 -6.75 -13.91 1.08
CA ASP A 43 -7.52 -14.85 0.25
C ASP A 43 -8.76 -15.40 0.99
N ALA A 44 -8.66 -15.54 2.31
CA ALA A 44 -9.76 -15.99 3.17
C ALA A 44 -10.71 -14.86 3.62
N ALA A 45 -10.47 -13.61 3.22
CA ALA A 45 -11.27 -12.47 3.69
C ALA A 45 -12.79 -12.63 3.44
N GLY A 46 -13.16 -13.33 2.38
CA GLY A 46 -14.56 -13.63 2.04
C GLY A 46 -15.20 -14.78 2.82
N ASP A 47 -14.42 -15.64 3.43
CA ASP A 47 -14.91 -16.87 4.06
C ASP A 47 -15.80 -16.58 5.28
N HIS A 48 -15.62 -15.43 5.93
CA HIS A 48 -16.50 -14.96 7.01
C HIS A 48 -17.95 -14.69 6.57
N LEU A 49 -18.19 -14.51 5.27
CA LEU A 49 -19.52 -14.31 4.68
C LEU A 49 -20.11 -15.62 4.11
N GLY A 50 -19.51 -16.76 4.43
CA GLY A 50 -19.86 -18.08 3.92
C GLY A 50 -18.78 -18.62 2.97
N VAL A 51 -18.65 -19.94 2.97
CA VAL A 51 -17.67 -20.65 2.15
C VAL A 51 -18.20 -20.78 0.71
N GLU A 52 -17.32 -20.60 -0.26
CA GLU A 52 -17.61 -20.84 -1.69
C GLU A 52 -16.98 -22.17 -2.12
N GLU A 53 -17.72 -22.96 -2.88
CA GLU A 53 -17.22 -24.23 -3.42
C GLU A 53 -16.24 -24.03 -4.58
N ASN A 54 -16.34 -22.88 -5.27
CA ASN A 54 -15.53 -22.55 -6.43
C ASN A 54 -14.50 -21.47 -6.09
N ASN A 55 -13.22 -21.75 -6.35
CA ASN A 55 -12.12 -20.84 -6.08
C ASN A 55 -12.28 -19.47 -6.76
N PHE A 56 -12.80 -19.43 -7.99
CA PHE A 56 -13.05 -18.16 -8.68
C PHE A 56 -13.99 -17.24 -7.88
N TRP A 57 -15.08 -17.78 -7.35
CA TRP A 57 -16.03 -16.99 -6.56
C TRP A 57 -15.49 -16.65 -5.17
N ARG A 58 -14.67 -17.53 -4.58
CA ARG A 58 -13.96 -17.26 -3.33
C ARG A 58 -13.02 -16.08 -3.49
N ASP A 59 -12.17 -16.10 -4.50
CA ASP A 59 -11.23 -15.02 -4.82
C ASP A 59 -11.96 -13.71 -5.15
N HIS A 60 -13.03 -13.79 -5.94
CA HIS A 60 -13.84 -12.64 -6.30
C HIS A 60 -14.49 -11.98 -5.08
N LYS A 61 -15.01 -12.76 -4.15
CA LYS A 61 -15.58 -12.25 -2.89
C LYS A 61 -14.52 -11.62 -2.00
N SER A 62 -13.39 -12.26 -1.82
CA SER A 62 -12.27 -11.75 -1.04
C SER A 62 -11.69 -10.47 -1.64
N SER A 63 -11.53 -10.41 -2.97
CA SER A 63 -11.04 -9.22 -3.65
C SER A 63 -11.99 -8.03 -3.50
N LYS A 64 -13.29 -8.24 -3.51
CA LYS A 64 -14.27 -7.16 -3.26
C LYS A 64 -14.17 -6.61 -1.84
N ILE A 65 -14.03 -7.48 -0.84
CA ILE A 65 -13.88 -7.05 0.56
C ILE A 65 -12.57 -6.26 0.73
N ASN A 66 -11.46 -6.76 0.18
CA ASN A 66 -10.18 -6.09 0.23
C ASN A 66 -10.21 -4.75 -0.52
N SER A 67 -10.89 -4.68 -1.66
CA SER A 67 -11.10 -3.45 -2.43
C SER A 67 -11.83 -2.38 -1.63
N ILE A 68 -12.92 -2.74 -0.95
CA ILE A 68 -13.69 -1.82 -0.10
C ILE A 68 -12.82 -1.32 1.06
N ARG A 69 -12.08 -2.23 1.70
CA ARG A 69 -11.16 -1.90 2.79
C ARG A 69 -10.08 -0.92 2.33
N THR A 70 -9.38 -1.25 1.24
CA THR A 70 -8.31 -0.42 0.67
C THR A 70 -8.82 0.96 0.29
N LYS A 71 -9.93 1.03 -0.43
CA LYS A 71 -10.56 2.30 -0.79
C LYS A 71 -10.86 3.15 0.46
N THR A 72 -11.50 2.55 1.47
CA THR A 72 -11.85 3.26 2.70
C THR A 72 -10.61 3.76 3.45
N LEU A 73 -9.54 2.98 3.49
CA LEU A 73 -8.29 3.37 4.15
C LEU A 73 -7.60 4.51 3.40
N ILE A 74 -7.57 4.47 2.07
CA ILE A 74 -7.03 5.56 1.24
C ILE A 74 -7.86 6.83 1.41
N GLU A 75 -9.19 6.74 1.38
CA GLU A 75 -10.06 7.91 1.57
C GLU A 75 -9.86 8.57 2.94
N LYS A 76 -9.56 7.80 3.97
CA LYS A 76 -9.37 8.28 5.35
C LYS A 76 -7.96 8.71 5.68
N CYS A 77 -6.94 8.32 4.89
CA CYS A 77 -5.57 8.70 5.19
C CYS A 77 -5.29 10.16 4.85
N ASP A 78 -4.31 10.74 5.52
CA ASP A 78 -3.79 12.07 5.21
C ASP A 78 -2.73 11.98 4.12
N ILE A 79 -1.93 10.90 4.11
CA ILE A 79 -0.90 10.63 3.13
C ILE A 79 -0.73 9.11 2.96
N ALA A 80 -0.42 8.68 1.76
CA ALA A 80 -0.07 7.28 1.48
C ALA A 80 1.42 7.13 1.17
N ILE A 81 2.00 5.99 1.55
CA ILE A 81 3.34 5.56 1.14
C ILE A 81 3.17 4.27 0.35
N VAL A 82 3.59 4.29 -0.91
CA VAL A 82 3.46 3.16 -1.83
C VAL A 82 4.84 2.62 -2.18
N ARG A 83 5.15 1.43 -1.71
CA ARG A 83 6.41 0.75 -2.00
C ARG A 83 6.27 -0.16 -3.22
N PHE A 84 7.10 0.10 -4.24
CA PHE A 84 7.31 -0.78 -5.37
C PHE A 84 8.62 -1.55 -5.14
N GLY A 85 8.50 -2.84 -4.87
CA GLY A 85 9.66 -3.71 -4.68
C GLY A 85 10.26 -4.17 -6.00
N ASP A 86 11.47 -4.72 -5.94
CA ASP A 86 12.23 -5.26 -7.07
C ASP A 86 11.73 -6.64 -7.53
N LYS A 87 11.04 -7.36 -6.64
CA LYS A 87 10.48 -8.69 -6.91
C LYS A 87 9.00 -8.59 -7.25
N PHE A 88 8.56 -9.42 -8.17
CA PHE A 88 7.16 -9.53 -8.62
C PHE A 88 6.61 -8.26 -9.28
N LYS A 89 5.51 -8.43 -10.01
CA LYS A 89 4.78 -7.32 -10.61
C LYS A 89 3.89 -6.66 -9.55
N GLN A 90 4.13 -5.40 -9.28
CA GLN A 90 3.49 -4.61 -8.21
C GLN A 90 2.18 -3.95 -8.68
N TRP A 91 1.29 -4.71 -9.29
CA TRP A 91 0.10 -4.14 -9.94
C TRP A 91 -0.90 -3.56 -8.93
N ASN A 92 -1.06 -4.22 -7.77
CA ASN A 92 -1.92 -3.68 -6.72
C ASN A 92 -1.35 -2.38 -6.12
N ALA A 93 -0.04 -2.27 -5.99
CA ALA A 93 0.61 -1.03 -5.56
C ALA A 93 0.37 0.10 -6.57
N ALA A 94 0.47 -0.19 -7.88
CA ALA A 94 0.18 0.78 -8.93
C ALA A 94 -1.30 1.19 -8.93
N PHE A 95 -2.21 0.25 -8.68
CA PHE A 95 -3.64 0.54 -8.53
C PHE A 95 -3.91 1.46 -7.33
N ASP A 96 -3.29 1.19 -6.19
CA ASP A 96 -3.43 2.02 -4.99
C ASP A 96 -2.88 3.43 -5.20
N ALA A 97 -1.72 3.57 -5.87
CA ALA A 97 -1.17 4.86 -6.25
C ALA A 97 -2.13 5.63 -7.19
N GLY A 98 -2.73 4.95 -8.17
CA GLY A 98 -3.75 5.52 -9.04
C GLY A 98 -5.00 5.96 -8.28
N CYS A 99 -5.44 5.19 -7.28
CA CYS A 99 -6.54 5.58 -6.40
C CYS A 99 -6.19 6.83 -5.58
N CYS A 100 -4.98 6.91 -5.04
CA CYS A 100 -4.52 8.10 -4.32
C CYS A 100 -4.56 9.33 -5.22
N ALA A 101 -4.03 9.23 -6.44
CA ALA A 101 -4.07 10.32 -7.42
C ALA A 101 -5.51 10.75 -7.74
N ALA A 102 -6.41 9.78 -8.02
CA ALA A 102 -7.80 10.04 -8.35
C ALA A 102 -8.59 10.69 -7.20
N PHE A 103 -8.26 10.35 -5.95
CA PHE A 103 -8.90 10.94 -4.76
C PHE A 103 -8.22 12.23 -4.30
N GLY A 104 -7.20 12.73 -5.01
CA GLY A 104 -6.45 13.91 -4.60
C GLY A 104 -5.67 13.72 -3.29
N LYS A 105 -5.31 12.48 -2.95
CA LYS A 105 -4.50 12.16 -1.77
C LYS A 105 -3.02 12.31 -2.10
N PRO A 106 -2.26 13.04 -1.27
CA PRO A 106 -0.81 13.06 -1.41
C PRO A 106 -0.24 11.67 -1.15
N TYR A 107 0.74 11.29 -1.93
CA TYR A 107 1.43 10.02 -1.71
C TYR A 107 2.93 10.11 -2.04
N ILE A 108 3.69 9.22 -1.43
CA ILE A 108 5.12 9.06 -1.62
C ILE A 108 5.34 7.70 -2.27
N THR A 109 6.11 7.65 -3.35
CA THR A 109 6.56 6.38 -3.95
C THR A 109 7.95 6.02 -3.41
N LEU A 110 8.10 4.77 -3.00
CA LEU A 110 9.38 4.18 -2.63
C LEU A 110 9.71 3.09 -3.66
N HIS A 111 10.77 3.26 -4.40
CA HIS A 111 11.19 2.33 -5.46
C HIS A 111 12.67 2.48 -5.77
N ASP A 112 13.24 1.46 -6.38
CA ASP A 112 14.61 1.48 -6.87
C ASP A 112 14.69 2.24 -8.21
N GLU A 113 15.85 2.82 -8.51
CA GLU A 113 16.06 3.62 -9.72
C GLU A 113 15.77 2.85 -11.02
N GLU A 114 16.02 1.56 -11.03
CA GLU A 114 15.84 0.71 -12.21
C GLU A 114 14.38 0.60 -12.67
N ILE A 115 13.42 0.86 -11.79
CA ILE A 115 11.99 0.77 -12.10
C ILE A 115 11.30 2.12 -12.30
N ILE A 116 12.05 3.22 -12.37
CA ILE A 116 11.49 4.57 -12.62
C ILE A 116 10.72 4.60 -13.93
N HIS A 117 11.28 4.06 -15.01
CA HIS A 117 10.64 4.11 -16.33
C HIS A 117 9.28 3.39 -16.38
N PRO A 118 9.12 2.17 -15.86
CA PRO A 118 7.80 1.52 -15.77
C PRO A 118 6.78 2.26 -14.89
N LEU A 119 7.25 3.05 -13.94
CA LEU A 119 6.42 3.77 -12.96
C LEU A 119 6.30 5.27 -13.23
N LYS A 120 6.72 5.75 -14.40
CA LYS A 120 6.83 7.18 -14.70
C LYS A 120 5.56 7.99 -14.40
N GLU A 121 4.38 7.45 -14.69
CA GLU A 121 3.12 8.12 -14.38
C GLU A 121 2.84 8.16 -12.87
N ALA A 122 2.99 7.05 -12.17
CA ALA A 122 2.82 6.98 -10.72
C ALA A 122 3.78 7.94 -10.00
N VAL A 123 5.04 7.99 -10.42
CA VAL A 123 6.07 8.87 -9.86
C VAL A 123 5.76 10.34 -10.13
N SER A 124 5.20 10.67 -11.30
CA SER A 124 4.85 12.05 -11.67
C SER A 124 3.82 12.69 -10.75
N TYR A 125 2.97 11.89 -10.09
CA TYR A 125 1.98 12.36 -9.12
C TYR A 125 2.49 12.34 -7.68
N THR A 126 3.72 11.92 -7.44
CA THR A 126 4.33 11.94 -6.12
C THR A 126 4.63 13.38 -5.70
N HIS A 127 4.13 13.81 -4.55
CA HIS A 127 4.42 15.12 -3.98
C HIS A 127 5.80 15.21 -3.32
N LEU A 128 6.39 14.09 -2.95
CA LEU A 128 7.71 13.98 -2.35
C LEU A 128 8.46 12.81 -2.99
N THR A 129 9.55 13.10 -3.65
CA THR A 129 10.57 12.10 -4.01
C THR A 129 11.58 12.01 -2.88
N LEU A 130 11.57 10.90 -2.14
CA LEU A 130 12.68 10.60 -1.25
C LEU A 130 13.82 10.05 -2.09
N PRO A 131 15.03 10.64 -1.99
CA PRO A 131 16.20 10.00 -2.58
C PRO A 131 16.36 8.60 -1.98
N THR A 132 16.68 7.63 -2.81
CA THR A 132 16.91 6.23 -2.46
C THR A 132 17.98 6.03 -1.34
N ILE A 133 18.68 7.07 -0.98
CA ILE A 133 19.78 7.12 0.00
C ILE A 133 19.32 6.97 1.46
N LEU A 134 18.04 7.02 1.76
CA LEU A 134 17.52 6.94 3.13
C LEU A 134 17.11 5.52 3.57
N LEU A 135 17.46 4.50 2.81
CA LEU A 135 17.23 3.08 3.15
C LEU A 135 18.53 2.34 3.51
N VAL A 136 19.51 3.06 3.99
CA VAL A 136 20.73 2.46 4.56
C VAL A 136 20.67 2.50 6.07
#